data_622370a558066836d1a866eabe9299ee
#
_entry.id   622370a558066836d1a866eabe9299ee
#
_cell.length_a   1.000
_cell.length_b   1.000
_cell.length_c   1.000
_cell.angle_alpha   90.00
_cell.angle_beta   90.00
_cell.angle_gamma   90.00
#
_symmetry.space_group_name_H-M   'P 1'
#
loop_
_entity.id
_entity.type
_entity.pdbx_description
1 polymer ?
#
loop_
_entity_poly.entity_id
_entity_poly.type
_entity_poly.pdbx_seq_one_letter_code
_entity_poly.pdbx_strand_id
1 'polypeptide(L)'
;MKMLLYSLGIILFVSCNWRTYKPAIDNRDYSKKVMGWKAKYAADTAVKKIKFYNTARPMIAAGKIYVFGNTIFQNDIGKGIHLIDNSSPSNAQRVAFIELGGNTDISIKGNYLYANNYNDMVVIDITNITAPVEIKRFKGVFNTMDSQRPYTWQAPPDTGFYECPKYFNDSVIVSWVKDSVQQFCQRRF
;
A
#
# COMPACT_ATOMS: atom_id res chain seq x y z
N MET A 1 27.21 1.67 71.62
CA MET A 1 26.33 0.57 71.24
C MET A 1 25.69 0.97 69.89
N LYS A 2 26.28 0.52 68.77
CA LYS A 2 25.89 0.88 67.41
C LYS A 2 25.10 -0.26 66.79
N MET A 3 23.78 -0.04 66.60
CA MET A 3 22.92 -1.03 65.88
C MET A 3 23.12 -0.82 64.38
N LEU A 4 23.65 -1.81 63.69
CA LEU A 4 23.67 -1.92 62.21
C LEU A 4 22.31 -2.46 61.76
N LEU A 5 21.54 -1.67 61.05
CA LEU A 5 20.34 -2.08 60.30
C LEU A 5 20.77 -2.67 58.93
N TYR A 6 20.67 -3.96 58.74
CA TYR A 6 20.77 -4.60 57.44
C TYR A 6 19.44 -4.48 56.71
N SER A 7 19.36 -3.62 55.68
CA SER A 7 18.24 -3.58 54.79
C SER A 7 18.41 -4.68 53.73
N LEU A 8 17.62 -5.75 53.87
CA LEU A 8 17.54 -6.87 52.90
C LEU A 8 16.76 -6.40 51.64
N GLY A 9 17.46 -6.01 50.60
CA GLY A 9 16.85 -5.67 49.31
C GLY A 9 16.33 -6.91 48.61
N ILE A 10 15.01 -7.09 48.57
CA ILE A 10 14.35 -8.12 47.75
C ILE A 10 14.40 -7.69 46.31
N ILE A 11 15.27 -8.28 45.52
CA ILE A 11 15.31 -8.14 44.06
C ILE A 11 14.22 -9.05 43.48
N LEU A 12 13.09 -8.46 43.12
CA LEU A 12 12.04 -9.12 42.34
C LEU A 12 12.57 -9.33 40.89
N PHE A 13 13.03 -10.54 40.60
CA PHE A 13 13.23 -10.97 39.22
C PHE A 13 11.86 -11.08 38.53
N VAL A 14 11.46 -10.05 37.81
CA VAL A 14 10.37 -10.17 36.85
C VAL A 14 10.89 -11.07 35.73
N SER A 15 10.60 -12.36 35.79
CA SER A 15 10.84 -13.29 34.71
C SER A 15 9.95 -12.90 33.55
N CYS A 16 10.50 -12.23 32.55
CA CYS A 16 9.90 -12.10 31.24
C CYS A 16 9.66 -13.51 30.71
N ASN A 17 8.42 -13.98 30.82
CA ASN A 17 8.00 -15.23 30.20
C ASN A 17 8.09 -15.01 28.66
N TRP A 18 9.22 -15.31 28.06
CA TRP A 18 9.33 -15.46 26.63
C TRP A 18 8.47 -16.66 26.23
N ARG A 19 7.21 -16.37 25.90
CA ARG A 19 6.40 -17.36 25.20
C ARG A 19 7.11 -17.67 23.90
N THR A 20 7.81 -18.79 23.86
CA THR A 20 8.27 -19.36 22.60
C THR A 20 7.08 -19.50 21.69
N TYR A 21 6.99 -18.67 20.67
CA TYR A 21 5.98 -18.80 19.61
C TYR A 21 6.21 -20.16 18.95
N LYS A 22 5.41 -21.13 19.33
CA LYS A 22 5.32 -22.39 18.59
C LYS A 22 4.53 -22.06 17.33
N PRO A 23 5.14 -22.14 16.14
CA PRO A 23 4.34 -21.99 14.91
C PRO A 23 3.22 -23.01 14.96
N ALA A 24 2.00 -22.57 14.73
CA ALA A 24 0.87 -23.46 14.65
C ALA A 24 1.20 -24.53 13.60
N ILE A 25 1.10 -25.81 14.00
CA ILE A 25 1.30 -26.91 13.05
C ILE A 25 0.26 -26.73 11.95
N ASP A 26 0.77 -26.56 10.72
CA ASP A 26 -0.08 -26.41 9.57
C ASP A 26 -0.63 -27.77 9.15
N ASN A 27 -1.82 -28.12 9.64
CA ASN A 27 -2.51 -29.37 9.34
C ASN A 27 -3.28 -29.31 8.02
N ARG A 28 -3.03 -28.32 7.16
CA ARG A 28 -3.71 -28.18 5.88
C ARG A 28 -3.29 -29.28 4.92
N ASP A 29 -4.26 -29.91 4.31
CA ASP A 29 -4.03 -30.89 3.26
C ASP A 29 -3.81 -30.17 1.93
N TYR A 30 -2.55 -29.91 1.58
CA TYR A 30 -2.17 -29.27 0.33
C TYR A 30 -2.34 -30.17 -0.91
N SER A 31 -2.75 -31.43 -0.75
CA SER A 31 -3.12 -32.27 -1.88
C SER A 31 -4.46 -31.88 -2.48
N LYS A 32 -5.31 -31.23 -1.69
CA LYS A 32 -6.66 -30.82 -2.11
C LYS A 32 -6.65 -29.43 -2.69
N LYS A 33 -7.36 -29.26 -3.78
CA LYS A 33 -7.68 -27.96 -4.36
C LYS A 33 -8.90 -27.39 -3.66
N VAL A 34 -8.84 -26.09 -3.35
CA VAL A 34 -9.97 -25.34 -2.78
C VAL A 34 -10.30 -24.14 -3.67
N MET A 35 -11.56 -23.71 -3.66
CA MET A 35 -11.91 -22.45 -4.30
C MET A 35 -11.33 -21.29 -3.50
N GLY A 36 -10.58 -20.44 -4.17
CA GLY A 36 -9.89 -19.32 -3.53
C GLY A 36 -9.60 -18.20 -4.53
N TRP A 37 -8.78 -17.26 -4.10
CA TRP A 37 -8.34 -16.15 -4.92
C TRP A 37 -6.95 -16.42 -5.50
N LYS A 38 -6.82 -16.32 -6.80
CA LYS A 38 -5.56 -16.46 -7.53
C LYS A 38 -5.08 -15.09 -7.97
N ALA A 39 -3.82 -14.78 -7.66
CA ALA A 39 -3.20 -13.53 -8.02
C ALA A 39 -2.96 -13.43 -9.54
N LYS A 40 -3.27 -12.27 -10.12
CA LYS A 40 -2.86 -11.89 -11.46
C LYS A 40 -1.69 -10.91 -11.37
N TYR A 41 -0.63 -11.23 -12.07
CA TYR A 41 0.60 -10.45 -12.09
C TYR A 41 0.72 -9.68 -13.41
N ALA A 42 1.33 -8.50 -13.33
CA ALA A 42 1.76 -7.75 -14.51
C ALA A 42 3.21 -7.29 -14.33
N ALA A 43 3.90 -7.09 -15.45
CA ALA A 43 5.27 -6.58 -15.43
C ALA A 43 5.32 -5.20 -14.77
N ASP A 44 6.29 -5.00 -13.91
CA ASP A 44 6.51 -3.76 -13.16
C ASP A 44 6.56 -2.54 -14.08
N THR A 45 7.34 -2.63 -15.15
CA THR A 45 7.51 -1.56 -16.16
C THR A 45 6.23 -1.17 -16.88
N ALA A 46 5.29 -2.11 -17.03
CA ALA A 46 4.02 -1.85 -17.72
C ALA A 46 3.03 -1.08 -16.84
N VAL A 47 2.97 -1.43 -15.54
CA VAL A 47 1.95 -0.90 -14.62
C VAL A 47 2.40 0.31 -13.82
N LYS A 48 3.71 0.53 -13.71
CA LYS A 48 4.28 1.69 -12.99
C LYS A 48 4.42 2.95 -13.84
N LYS A 49 4.09 2.87 -15.13
CA LYS A 49 4.12 4.04 -16.00
C LYS A 49 3.03 5.04 -15.59
N ILE A 50 3.45 6.28 -15.33
CA ILE A 50 2.54 7.38 -15.03
C ILE A 50 1.98 7.92 -16.36
N LYS A 51 0.68 8.21 -16.36
CA LYS A 51 0.02 8.88 -17.49
C LYS A 51 -0.82 10.04 -16.99
N PHE A 52 -0.82 11.09 -17.74
CA PHE A 52 -1.62 12.28 -17.49
C PHE A 52 -2.77 12.38 -18.51
N TYR A 53 -3.94 12.73 -18.00
CA TYR A 53 -5.15 12.95 -18.82
C TYR A 53 -5.78 14.28 -18.44
N ASN A 54 -5.95 15.17 -19.43
CA ASN A 54 -6.62 16.47 -19.24
C ASN A 54 -8.15 16.33 -19.29
N THR A 55 -8.69 15.22 -18.82
CA THR A 55 -10.11 14.96 -18.77
C THR A 55 -10.48 14.37 -17.41
N ALA A 56 -11.65 14.75 -16.94
CA ALA A 56 -12.21 14.17 -15.72
C ALA A 56 -12.44 12.67 -15.89
N ARG A 57 -12.23 11.92 -14.80
CA ARG A 57 -12.58 10.50 -14.70
C ARG A 57 -13.55 10.25 -13.54
N PRO A 58 -14.32 9.17 -13.58
CA PRO A 58 -15.10 8.74 -12.41
C PRO A 58 -14.20 8.45 -11.22
N MET A 59 -14.59 8.87 -10.02
CA MET A 59 -13.97 8.49 -8.77
C MET A 59 -14.42 7.08 -8.41
N ILE A 60 -13.49 6.21 -8.07
CA ILE A 60 -13.77 4.82 -7.66
C ILE A 60 -13.69 4.67 -6.15
N ALA A 61 -12.58 5.10 -5.55
CA ALA A 61 -12.35 4.96 -4.11
C ALA A 61 -11.63 6.21 -3.59
N ALA A 62 -12.41 7.18 -3.11
CA ALA A 62 -11.89 8.44 -2.60
C ALA A 62 -10.94 8.21 -1.41
N GLY A 63 -9.75 8.75 -1.52
CA GLY A 63 -8.72 8.73 -0.50
C GLY A 63 -8.38 10.14 -0.01
N LYS A 64 -7.08 10.35 0.27
CA LYS A 64 -6.54 11.59 0.82
C LYS A 64 -6.78 12.77 -0.13
N ILE A 65 -7.03 13.93 0.47
CA ILE A 65 -7.17 15.21 -0.22
C ILE A 65 -6.00 16.11 0.17
N TYR A 66 -5.46 16.81 -0.82
CA TYR A 66 -4.46 17.86 -0.62
C TYR A 66 -4.87 19.09 -1.41
N VAL A 67 -4.93 20.26 -0.75
CA VAL A 67 -5.26 21.54 -1.41
C VAL A 67 -3.96 22.31 -1.64
N PHE A 68 -3.72 22.68 -2.88
CA PHE A 68 -2.56 23.46 -3.29
C PHE A 68 -2.98 24.57 -4.27
N GLY A 69 -2.90 25.82 -3.83
CA GLY A 69 -3.46 26.95 -4.57
C GLY A 69 -4.95 26.75 -4.83
N ASN A 70 -5.35 26.94 -6.07
CA ASN A 70 -6.71 26.75 -6.54
C ASN A 70 -7.00 25.31 -7.02
N THR A 71 -6.13 24.37 -6.71
CA THR A 71 -6.33 22.98 -7.13
C THR A 71 -6.43 22.06 -5.93
N ILE A 72 -7.42 21.18 -5.98
CA ILE A 72 -7.52 20.06 -5.05
C ILE A 72 -6.97 18.82 -5.76
N PHE A 73 -6.00 18.17 -5.12
CA PHE A 73 -5.51 16.85 -5.47
C PHE A 73 -6.23 15.82 -4.61
N GLN A 74 -7.02 14.95 -5.22
CA GLN A 74 -7.73 13.89 -4.52
C GLN A 74 -7.26 12.53 -4.98
N ASN A 75 -6.73 11.76 -4.06
CA ASN A 75 -6.34 10.39 -4.32
C ASN A 75 -7.57 9.52 -4.62
N ASP A 76 -7.49 8.72 -5.69
CA ASP A 76 -8.37 7.60 -5.99
C ASP A 76 -7.57 6.33 -5.73
N ILE A 77 -7.86 5.69 -4.60
CA ILE A 77 -7.05 4.61 -4.03
C ILE A 77 -6.81 3.51 -5.07
N GLY A 78 -5.53 3.24 -5.34
CA GLY A 78 -5.06 2.24 -6.29
C GLY A 78 -5.12 2.66 -7.76
N LYS A 79 -5.70 3.82 -8.08
CA LYS A 79 -5.92 4.28 -9.46
C LYS A 79 -5.05 5.48 -9.82
N GLY A 80 -4.98 6.48 -8.92
CA GLY A 80 -4.23 7.68 -9.18
C GLY A 80 -4.76 8.91 -8.45
N ILE A 81 -4.68 10.06 -9.09
CA ILE A 81 -4.94 11.35 -8.45
C ILE A 81 -5.82 12.20 -9.37
N HIS A 82 -6.98 12.60 -8.88
CA HIS A 82 -7.82 13.60 -9.55
C HIS A 82 -7.31 14.99 -9.26
N LEU A 83 -7.30 15.83 -10.30
CA LEU A 83 -7.08 17.26 -10.20
C LEU A 83 -8.44 17.94 -10.32
N ILE A 84 -8.77 18.75 -9.33
CA ILE A 84 -10.05 19.43 -9.21
C ILE A 84 -9.77 20.93 -9.22
N ASP A 85 -10.32 21.64 -10.17
CA ASP A 85 -10.30 23.10 -10.17
C ASP A 85 -11.22 23.59 -9.05
N ASN A 86 -10.64 24.33 -8.12
CA ASN A 86 -11.29 24.93 -6.96
C ASN A 86 -11.22 26.46 -6.98
N SER A 87 -11.02 27.04 -8.16
CA SER A 87 -11.04 28.51 -8.34
C SER A 87 -12.37 29.12 -7.90
N SER A 88 -13.44 28.34 -8.00
CA SER A 88 -14.76 28.64 -7.45
C SER A 88 -15.18 27.52 -6.51
N PRO A 89 -14.98 27.65 -5.18
CA PRO A 89 -15.24 26.56 -4.23
C PRO A 89 -16.71 26.06 -4.22
N SER A 90 -17.67 26.93 -4.54
CA SER A 90 -19.07 26.53 -4.68
C SER A 90 -19.37 25.70 -5.93
N ASN A 91 -18.42 25.64 -6.89
CA ASN A 91 -18.55 24.92 -8.14
C ASN A 91 -17.25 24.25 -8.55
N ALA A 92 -16.62 23.54 -7.62
CA ALA A 92 -15.39 22.82 -7.88
C ALA A 92 -15.59 21.67 -8.88
N GLN A 93 -14.73 21.57 -9.91
CA GLN A 93 -14.88 20.63 -11.02
C GLN A 93 -13.64 19.76 -11.18
N ARG A 94 -13.81 18.45 -11.35
CA ARG A 94 -12.72 17.56 -11.75
C ARG A 94 -12.33 17.88 -13.20
N VAL A 95 -11.06 18.20 -13.42
CA VAL A 95 -10.57 18.67 -14.72
C VAL A 95 -9.53 17.73 -15.34
N ALA A 96 -8.78 16.98 -14.51
CA ALA A 96 -7.72 16.14 -15.00
C ALA A 96 -7.49 14.92 -14.08
N PHE A 97 -6.67 13.97 -14.55
CA PHE A 97 -6.33 12.77 -13.79
C PHE A 97 -4.88 12.34 -14.06
N ILE A 98 -4.13 12.08 -13.01
CA ILE A 98 -2.82 11.43 -13.06
C ILE A 98 -3.05 9.94 -12.78
N GLU A 99 -2.95 9.09 -13.81
CA GLU A 99 -2.99 7.63 -13.64
C GLU A 99 -1.71 7.18 -12.97
N LEU A 100 -1.84 6.63 -11.78
CA LEU A 100 -0.74 6.23 -10.92
C LEU A 100 -1.13 4.95 -10.19
N GLY A 101 -0.85 3.81 -10.81
CA GLY A 101 -1.26 2.51 -10.29
C GLY A 101 -0.73 2.24 -8.89
N GLY A 102 -1.56 1.64 -8.04
CA GLY A 102 -1.19 1.33 -6.67
C GLY A 102 -1.04 2.53 -5.74
N ASN A 103 -1.45 3.73 -6.16
CA ASN A 103 -1.37 4.93 -5.33
C ASN A 103 -2.35 4.87 -4.16
N THR A 104 -1.86 5.09 -2.95
CA THR A 104 -2.65 5.10 -1.71
C THR A 104 -2.47 6.36 -0.89
N ASP A 105 -1.39 7.10 -1.12
CA ASP A 105 -1.10 8.32 -0.39
C ASP A 105 -0.39 9.36 -1.27
N ILE A 106 -0.62 10.63 -0.94
CA ILE A 106 -0.04 11.80 -1.62
C ILE A 106 0.43 12.83 -0.62
N SER A 107 1.47 13.56 -0.99
CA SER A 107 1.95 14.75 -0.26
C SER A 107 2.47 15.77 -1.25
N ILE A 108 2.33 17.05 -0.95
CA ILE A 108 2.87 18.15 -1.79
C ILE A 108 3.80 19.01 -0.95
N LYS A 109 4.96 19.33 -1.52
CA LYS A 109 5.90 20.30 -0.96
C LYS A 109 6.45 21.19 -2.07
N GLY A 110 6.19 22.48 -1.99
CA GLY A 110 6.45 23.39 -3.10
C GLY A 110 5.72 22.93 -4.35
N ASN A 111 6.39 22.91 -5.48
CA ASN A 111 5.82 22.46 -6.76
C ASN A 111 6.01 20.97 -7.03
N TYR A 112 6.26 20.17 -6.00
CA TYR A 112 6.52 18.74 -6.15
C TYR A 112 5.45 17.91 -5.42
N LEU A 113 4.82 17.02 -6.17
CA LEU A 113 3.91 15.99 -5.67
C LEU A 113 4.70 14.71 -5.42
N TYR A 114 4.63 14.21 -4.21
CA TYR A 114 5.20 12.95 -3.77
C TYR A 114 4.06 11.94 -3.64
N ALA A 115 4.21 10.79 -4.25
CA ALA A 115 3.18 9.76 -4.23
C ALA A 115 3.81 8.37 -4.27
N ASN A 116 3.13 7.37 -3.71
CA ASN A 116 3.54 5.99 -3.96
C ASN A 116 2.96 5.49 -5.29
N ASN A 117 3.74 4.68 -5.96
CA ASN A 117 3.36 3.95 -7.17
C ASN A 117 3.72 2.49 -6.96
N TYR A 118 2.75 1.73 -6.45
CA TYR A 118 2.99 0.42 -5.84
C TYR A 118 4.02 0.55 -4.69
N ASN A 119 5.17 -0.11 -4.81
CA ASN A 119 6.24 -0.07 -3.82
C ASN A 119 7.30 1.02 -4.07
N ASP A 120 7.18 1.78 -5.14
CA ASP A 120 8.07 2.92 -5.44
C ASP A 120 7.51 4.22 -4.87
N MET A 121 8.40 5.19 -4.64
CA MET A 121 8.03 6.58 -4.44
C MET A 121 8.37 7.36 -5.71
N VAL A 122 7.42 8.15 -6.20
CA VAL A 122 7.61 9.04 -7.35
C VAL A 122 7.51 10.49 -6.94
N VAL A 123 8.28 11.32 -7.61
CA VAL A 123 8.23 12.78 -7.49
C VAL A 123 7.79 13.33 -8.83
N ILE A 124 6.69 14.06 -8.82
CA ILE A 124 6.08 14.65 -10.00
C ILE A 124 6.18 16.16 -9.85
N ASP A 125 6.76 16.82 -10.84
CA ASP A 125 6.74 18.28 -10.94
C ASP A 125 5.35 18.73 -11.40
N ILE A 126 4.72 19.55 -10.58
CA ILE A 126 3.38 20.12 -10.80
C ILE A 126 3.43 21.64 -11.00
N THR A 127 4.61 22.22 -11.30
CA THR A 127 4.75 23.64 -11.66
C THR A 127 3.79 23.99 -12.80
N ASN A 128 3.71 23.13 -13.80
CA ASN A 128 2.66 23.19 -14.82
C ASN A 128 1.63 22.09 -14.54
N ILE A 129 0.52 22.48 -13.93
CA ILE A 129 -0.54 21.56 -13.53
C ILE A 129 -1.25 20.88 -14.69
N THR A 130 -1.18 21.47 -15.89
CA THR A 130 -1.76 20.92 -17.12
C THR A 130 -0.84 19.96 -17.86
N ALA A 131 0.41 19.85 -17.40
CA ALA A 131 1.43 18.95 -17.95
C ALA A 131 2.40 18.49 -16.85
N PRO A 132 1.94 17.76 -15.84
CA PRO A 132 2.80 17.28 -14.76
C PRO A 132 3.79 16.23 -15.29
N VAL A 133 5.01 16.25 -14.76
CA VAL A 133 6.12 15.40 -15.24
C VAL A 133 6.74 14.62 -14.09
N GLU A 134 6.89 13.30 -14.23
CA GLU A 134 7.73 12.52 -13.32
C GLU A 134 9.18 12.92 -13.46
N ILE A 135 9.77 13.47 -12.40
CA ILE A 135 11.17 13.92 -12.39
C ILE A 135 12.10 12.97 -11.63
N LYS A 136 11.55 12.17 -10.73
CA LYS A 136 12.34 11.23 -9.93
C LYS A 136 11.51 10.03 -9.50
N ARG A 137 12.16 8.87 -9.46
CA ARG A 137 11.61 7.62 -8.92
C ARG A 137 12.61 6.97 -8.00
N PHE A 138 12.15 6.63 -6.81
CA PHE A 138 12.89 5.84 -5.83
C PHE A 138 12.25 4.46 -5.78
N LYS A 139 12.96 3.46 -6.29
CA LYS A 139 12.46 2.08 -6.39
C LYS A 139 12.45 1.40 -5.03
N GLY A 140 11.38 0.66 -4.75
CA GLY A 140 11.29 -0.22 -3.59
C GLY A 140 11.31 0.46 -2.23
N VAL A 141 11.00 1.76 -2.14
CA VAL A 141 11.03 2.53 -0.88
C VAL A 141 10.04 1.97 0.14
N PHE A 142 8.91 1.46 -0.36
CA PHE A 142 7.84 0.91 0.46
C PHE A 142 7.88 -0.61 0.54
N ASN A 143 9.03 -1.22 0.32
CA ASN A 143 9.23 -2.63 0.61
C ASN A 143 9.26 -2.82 2.13
N THR A 144 8.15 -3.25 2.70
CA THR A 144 8.20 -3.73 4.07
C THR A 144 8.82 -5.13 4.09
N MET A 145 9.79 -5.31 4.97
CA MET A 145 10.46 -6.58 5.23
C MET A 145 9.57 -7.61 5.93
N ASP A 146 8.27 -7.51 5.84
CA ASP A 146 7.40 -8.56 6.31
C ASP A 146 7.33 -9.64 5.23
N SER A 147 8.21 -10.64 5.36
CA SER A 147 8.27 -11.81 4.48
C SER A 147 6.97 -12.60 4.44
N GLN A 148 6.04 -12.34 5.36
CA GLN A 148 4.73 -12.98 5.40
C GLN A 148 3.61 -12.14 4.75
N ARG A 149 3.88 -10.86 4.46
CA ARG A 149 2.93 -9.97 3.79
C ARG A 149 3.67 -9.19 2.71
N PRO A 150 3.75 -9.77 1.51
CA PRO A 150 4.25 -9.00 0.39
C PRO A 150 3.43 -7.73 0.25
N TYR A 151 4.10 -6.64 -0.02
CA TYR A 151 3.46 -5.38 -0.30
C TYR A 151 2.72 -5.48 -1.62
N THR A 152 1.60 -6.13 -1.55
CA THR A 152 0.56 -5.98 -2.54
C THR A 152 -0.45 -5.07 -1.87
N TRP A 153 -0.46 -3.80 -2.27
CA TRP A 153 -1.50 -2.90 -1.85
C TRP A 153 -2.90 -3.50 -2.12
N GLN A 154 -2.98 -4.50 -2.98
CA GLN A 154 -4.16 -5.31 -3.24
C GLN A 154 -4.09 -6.63 -2.48
N ALA A 155 -4.66 -6.62 -1.29
CA ALA A 155 -5.01 -7.85 -0.62
C ALA A 155 -6.10 -8.60 -1.43
N PRO A 156 -6.24 -9.92 -1.26
CA PRO A 156 -7.41 -10.64 -1.78
C PRO A 156 -8.70 -9.97 -1.33
N PRO A 157 -9.75 -9.90 -2.19
CA PRO A 157 -10.97 -9.13 -1.93
C PRO A 157 -11.74 -9.55 -0.67
N ASP A 158 -11.72 -10.86 -0.35
CA ASP A 158 -12.47 -11.44 0.77
C ASP A 158 -11.56 -12.17 1.75
N THR A 159 -12.11 -12.48 2.93
CA THR A 159 -11.55 -13.50 3.81
C THR A 159 -11.61 -14.87 3.14
N GLY A 160 -10.71 -15.77 3.51
CA GLY A 160 -10.68 -17.13 3.02
C GLY A 160 -9.35 -17.51 2.40
N PHE A 161 -9.43 -18.43 1.46
CA PHE A 161 -8.25 -19.00 0.84
C PHE A 161 -7.78 -18.16 -0.35
N TYR A 162 -6.47 -18.04 -0.51
CA TYR A 162 -5.87 -17.43 -1.67
C TYR A 162 -4.53 -18.11 -2.00
N GLU A 163 -4.15 -18.08 -3.26
CA GLU A 163 -2.83 -18.55 -3.68
C GLU A 163 -1.76 -17.73 -2.96
N CYS A 164 -0.81 -18.42 -2.30
CA CYS A 164 0.28 -17.71 -1.64
C CYS A 164 1.06 -16.92 -2.70
N PRO A 165 1.20 -15.60 -2.54
CA PRO A 165 1.85 -14.79 -3.53
C PRO A 165 3.28 -15.25 -3.78
N LYS A 166 3.65 -15.34 -5.05
CA LYS A 166 5.03 -15.56 -5.48
C LYS A 166 5.70 -14.21 -5.68
N TYR A 167 6.89 -14.07 -5.12
CA TYR A 167 7.67 -12.86 -5.29
C TYR A 167 8.46 -12.95 -6.59
N PHE A 168 8.16 -12.06 -7.50
CA PHE A 168 8.97 -11.82 -8.67
C PHE A 168 9.50 -10.40 -8.58
N ASN A 169 10.80 -10.22 -8.75
CA ASN A 169 11.44 -8.91 -8.65
C ASN A 169 10.89 -7.88 -9.65
N ASP A 170 10.28 -8.35 -10.75
CA ASP A 170 9.86 -7.52 -11.86
C ASP A 170 8.35 -7.55 -12.12
N SER A 171 7.55 -7.98 -11.14
CA SER A 171 6.10 -8.03 -11.29
C SER A 171 5.36 -7.61 -10.03
N VAL A 172 4.16 -7.09 -10.21
CA VAL A 172 3.24 -6.70 -9.14
C VAL A 172 1.90 -7.40 -9.33
N ILE A 173 1.19 -7.65 -8.24
CA ILE A 173 -0.18 -8.15 -8.29
C ILE A 173 -1.10 -7.00 -8.69
N VAL A 174 -1.83 -7.17 -9.76
CA VAL A 174 -2.75 -6.15 -10.32
C VAL A 174 -4.22 -6.48 -10.06
N SER A 175 -4.55 -7.72 -9.82
CA SER A 175 -5.91 -8.17 -9.51
C SER A 175 -5.92 -9.58 -8.95
N TRP A 176 -7.10 -10.01 -8.50
CA TRP A 176 -7.37 -11.37 -8.04
C TRP A 176 -8.57 -11.93 -8.78
N VAL A 177 -8.53 -13.22 -9.09
CA VAL A 177 -9.65 -13.95 -9.70
C VAL A 177 -9.98 -15.16 -8.86
N LYS A 178 -11.27 -15.53 -8.79
CA LYS A 178 -11.68 -16.79 -8.16
C LYS A 178 -11.29 -17.96 -9.05
N ASP A 179 -10.54 -18.90 -8.48
CA ASP A 179 -10.06 -20.08 -9.18
C ASP A 179 -9.76 -21.20 -8.18
N SER A 180 -9.47 -22.39 -8.66
CA SER A 180 -9.00 -23.50 -7.85
C SER A 180 -7.54 -23.28 -7.45
N VAL A 181 -7.25 -23.21 -6.16
CA VAL A 181 -5.90 -23.03 -5.61
C VAL A 181 -5.48 -24.27 -4.82
N GLN A 182 -4.24 -24.68 -4.98
CA GLN A 182 -3.69 -25.87 -4.33
C GLN A 182 -2.77 -25.54 -3.15
N GLN A 183 -1.82 -24.63 -3.35
CA GLN A 183 -1.05 -24.06 -2.26
C GLN A 183 -1.69 -22.74 -1.86
N PHE A 184 -2.26 -22.68 -0.66
CA PHE A 184 -3.03 -21.51 -0.28
C PHE A 184 -2.63 -20.96 1.09
N CYS A 185 -2.66 -19.65 1.16
CA CYS A 185 -2.62 -18.89 2.38
C CYS A 185 -4.05 -18.57 2.83
N GLN A 186 -4.24 -18.30 4.10
CA GLN A 186 -5.54 -17.95 4.65
C GLN A 186 -5.46 -16.54 5.22
N ARG A 187 -6.34 -15.66 4.76
CA ARG A 187 -6.57 -14.37 5.38
C ARG A 187 -7.55 -14.56 6.53
N ARG A 188 -7.09 -14.27 7.74
CA ARG A 188 -7.91 -14.16 8.95
C ARG A 188 -7.98 -12.67 9.33
N PHE A 189 -9.12 -12.20 9.68
CA PHE A 189 -9.32 -10.91 10.33
C PHE A 189 -9.33 -11.06 11.83
#